data_fa8a905614d6afc48de00693680574ec
#
_entry.id   fa8a905614d6afc48de00693680574ec
#
_cell.length_a   1.000
_cell.length_b   1.000
_cell.length_c   1.000
_cell.angle_alpha   90.00
_cell.angle_beta   90.00
_cell.angle_gamma   90.00
#
_symmetry.space_group_name_H-M   'P 1'
#
loop_
_entity.id
_entity.type
_entity.pdbx_description
1 polymer ?
#
loop_
_entity_poly.entity_id
_entity_poly.type
_entity_poly.pdbx_seq_one_letter_code
_entity_poly.pdbx_strand_id
1 'polypeptide(L)'
;IIAGLPGAEEGYTLKEFNQILATYKNIGPKELKANLFSFLSEIIPAAEKAGVLMCIHPDDPPFPILGLPRVVSTEQDVEDIYNAVQSPNNGLTFCTGSFGVRADNDLTGIVERLGDRIHFIHLRATKRDEDGNFHEADHLEGDVDMYAVLKALILEQQKRIAVGRQDIRMPFRP
;
A
#
# COMPACT_ATOMS: atom_id res chain seq x y z
N ILE A 1 -15.73 7.24 -21.33
CA ILE A 1 -15.66 6.72 -19.95
C ILE A 1 -14.23 6.80 -19.43
N ILE A 2 -13.25 6.31 -20.20
CA ILE A 2 -11.86 6.25 -19.76
C ILE A 2 -11.22 7.63 -19.62
N ALA A 3 -11.51 8.58 -20.52
CA ALA A 3 -10.99 9.94 -20.50
C ALA A 3 -11.55 10.83 -19.35
N GLY A 4 -12.52 10.37 -18.60
CA GLY A 4 -13.12 11.12 -17.50
C GLY A 4 -12.77 10.60 -16.11
N LEU A 5 -11.88 9.61 -16.00
CA LEU A 5 -11.46 9.10 -14.70
C LEU A 5 -10.46 10.05 -14.04
N PRO A 6 -10.61 10.35 -12.75
CA PRO A 6 -9.60 11.12 -12.01
C PRO A 6 -8.21 10.47 -12.12
N GLY A 7 -7.20 11.26 -12.43
CA GLY A 7 -5.82 10.78 -12.62
C GLY A 7 -5.54 10.19 -14.02
N ALA A 8 -6.49 10.15 -14.93
CA ALA A 8 -6.25 9.82 -16.33
C ALA A 8 -5.62 11.03 -17.03
N GLU A 9 -4.29 11.15 -16.94
CA GLU A 9 -3.52 12.20 -17.59
C GLU A 9 -3.48 12.02 -19.12
N GLU A 10 -3.69 10.78 -19.57
CA GLU A 10 -3.70 10.40 -20.98
C GLU A 10 -5.09 9.91 -21.39
N GLY A 11 -5.69 10.58 -22.38
CA GLY A 11 -6.95 10.16 -22.96
C GLY A 11 -6.75 9.04 -23.98
N TYR A 12 -6.93 7.79 -23.58
CA TYR A 12 -6.90 6.65 -24.50
C TYR A 12 -8.26 6.43 -25.18
N THR A 13 -8.24 6.12 -26.48
CA THR A 13 -9.38 5.48 -27.10
C THR A 13 -9.55 4.06 -26.55
N LEU A 14 -10.76 3.50 -26.63
CA LEU A 14 -11.01 2.11 -26.23
C LEU A 14 -10.09 1.11 -26.94
N LYS A 15 -9.74 1.37 -28.20
CA LYS A 15 -8.82 0.54 -28.99
C LYS A 15 -7.39 0.57 -28.41
N GLU A 16 -6.88 1.75 -28.12
CA GLU A 16 -5.55 1.93 -27.52
C GLU A 16 -5.50 1.31 -26.13
N PHE A 17 -6.53 1.53 -25.31
CA PHE A 17 -6.62 0.93 -23.98
C PHE A 17 -6.60 -0.62 -24.03
N ASN A 18 -7.37 -1.22 -24.93
CA ASN A 18 -7.34 -2.67 -25.13
C ASN A 18 -5.96 -3.17 -25.63
N GLN A 19 -5.25 -2.39 -26.42
CA GLN A 19 -3.88 -2.73 -26.85
C GLN A 19 -2.92 -2.70 -25.65
N ILE A 20 -3.04 -1.72 -24.77
CA ILE A 20 -2.23 -1.63 -23.55
C ILE A 20 -2.55 -2.82 -22.63
N LEU A 21 -3.83 -3.12 -22.39
CA LEU A 21 -4.21 -4.29 -21.58
C LEU A 21 -3.64 -5.60 -22.16
N ALA A 22 -3.58 -5.72 -23.49
CA ALA A 22 -3.03 -6.90 -24.14
C ALA A 22 -1.52 -7.11 -23.86
N THR A 23 -0.77 -6.06 -23.52
CA THR A 23 0.65 -6.18 -23.13
C THR A 23 0.83 -6.95 -21.82
N TYR A 24 -0.18 -6.94 -20.95
CA TYR A 24 -0.19 -7.65 -19.67
C TYR A 24 -0.68 -9.09 -19.76
N LYS A 25 -1.03 -9.60 -20.96
CA LYS A 25 -1.65 -10.91 -21.15
C LYS A 25 -0.90 -12.07 -20.48
N ASN A 26 0.43 -11.97 -20.40
CA ASN A 26 1.31 -12.98 -19.83
C ASN A 26 1.86 -12.61 -18.44
N ILE A 27 1.31 -11.55 -17.82
CA ILE A 27 1.73 -11.06 -16.51
C ILE A 27 0.61 -11.38 -15.52
N GLY A 28 0.69 -12.54 -14.88
CA GLY A 28 -0.17 -12.92 -13.77
C GLY A 28 0.35 -12.38 -12.42
N PRO A 29 -0.33 -12.72 -11.30
CA PRO A 29 0.08 -12.27 -9.97
C PRO A 29 1.53 -12.66 -9.62
N LYS A 30 1.96 -13.85 -10.01
CA LYS A 30 3.31 -14.36 -9.75
C LYS A 30 4.37 -13.58 -10.50
N GLU A 31 4.14 -13.34 -11.78
CA GLU A 31 5.06 -12.57 -12.63
C GLU A 31 5.12 -11.11 -12.19
N LEU A 32 3.98 -10.50 -11.85
CA LEU A 32 3.94 -9.11 -11.36
C LEU A 32 4.68 -8.97 -10.03
N LYS A 33 4.48 -9.91 -9.08
CA LYS A 33 5.20 -9.93 -7.80
C LYS A 33 6.70 -10.12 -8.01
N ALA A 34 7.12 -11.01 -8.91
CA ALA A 34 8.53 -11.19 -9.26
C ALA A 34 9.16 -9.93 -9.87
N ASN A 35 8.43 -9.24 -10.75
CA ASN A 35 8.88 -7.97 -11.34
C ASN A 35 9.06 -6.89 -10.25
N LEU A 36 8.10 -6.79 -9.31
CA LEU A 36 8.22 -5.87 -8.18
C LEU A 36 9.45 -6.17 -7.33
N PHE A 37 9.71 -7.44 -7.00
CA PHE A 37 10.89 -7.83 -6.21
C PHE A 37 12.20 -7.55 -6.94
N SER A 38 12.27 -7.82 -8.24
CA SER A 38 13.42 -7.46 -9.08
C SER A 38 13.65 -5.95 -9.07
N PHE A 39 12.62 -5.15 -9.26
CA PHE A 39 12.71 -3.69 -9.20
C PHE A 39 13.21 -3.20 -7.84
N LEU A 40 12.65 -3.70 -6.74
CA LEU A 40 13.06 -3.31 -5.40
C LEU A 40 14.52 -3.69 -5.11
N SER A 41 14.97 -4.87 -5.55
CA SER A 41 16.35 -5.32 -5.36
C SER A 41 17.38 -4.42 -6.05
N GLU A 42 17.00 -3.76 -7.14
CA GLU A 42 17.86 -2.82 -7.86
C GLU A 42 17.85 -1.42 -7.25
N ILE A 43 16.69 -0.92 -6.81
CA ILE A 43 16.58 0.47 -6.37
C ILE A 43 16.89 0.68 -4.88
N ILE A 44 16.60 -0.29 -4.02
CA ILE A 44 16.80 -0.13 -2.58
C ILE A 44 18.27 0.12 -2.20
N PRO A 45 19.27 -0.55 -2.79
CA PRO A 45 20.68 -0.21 -2.53
C PRO A 45 21.06 1.23 -2.92
N ALA A 46 20.40 1.81 -3.92
CA ALA A 46 20.61 3.22 -4.28
C ALA A 46 19.96 4.15 -3.25
N ALA A 47 18.75 3.80 -2.77
CA ALA A 47 18.06 4.53 -1.71
C ALA A 47 18.88 4.53 -0.40
N GLU A 48 19.48 3.39 -0.02
CA GLU A 48 20.37 3.28 1.14
C GLU A 48 21.55 4.24 1.04
N LYS A 49 22.24 4.25 -0.09
CA LYS A 49 23.37 5.16 -0.34
C LYS A 49 22.98 6.63 -0.28
N ALA A 50 21.75 6.94 -0.69
CA ALA A 50 21.22 8.30 -0.68
C ALA A 50 20.59 8.68 0.68
N GLY A 51 20.48 7.77 1.64
CA GLY A 51 19.78 8.00 2.92
C GLY A 51 18.29 8.22 2.76
N VAL A 52 17.66 7.63 1.73
CA VAL A 52 16.23 7.76 1.42
C VAL A 52 15.49 6.53 1.90
N LEU A 53 14.41 6.74 2.64
CA LEU A 53 13.44 5.70 3.02
C LEU A 53 12.41 5.58 1.89
N MET A 54 12.47 4.48 1.15
CA MET A 54 11.47 4.15 0.14
C MET A 54 10.24 3.57 0.82
N CYS A 55 9.05 3.90 0.32
CA CYS A 55 7.82 3.30 0.82
C CYS A 55 6.85 3.02 -0.31
N ILE A 56 6.42 1.76 -0.42
CA ILE A 56 5.42 1.35 -1.38
C ILE A 56 4.03 1.65 -0.84
N HIS A 57 3.17 2.22 -1.67
CA HIS A 57 1.75 2.40 -1.37
C HIS A 57 0.99 1.12 -1.73
N PRO A 58 0.05 0.64 -0.91
CA PRO A 58 -0.77 -0.52 -1.26
C PRO A 58 -1.65 -0.23 -2.48
N ASP A 59 -2.06 -1.30 -3.14
CA ASP A 59 -2.97 -1.23 -4.28
C ASP A 59 -4.30 -0.58 -3.89
N ASP A 60 -4.83 0.25 -4.78
CA ASP A 60 -6.15 0.87 -4.65
C ASP A 60 -6.92 0.75 -5.97
N PRO A 61 -7.95 -0.08 -6.03
CA PRO A 61 -8.45 -0.99 -4.99
C PRO A 61 -7.52 -2.19 -4.71
N PRO A 62 -7.60 -2.81 -3.51
CA PRO A 62 -6.76 -3.96 -3.12
C PRO A 62 -7.32 -5.31 -3.62
N PHE A 63 -7.80 -5.34 -4.85
CA PHE A 63 -8.27 -6.53 -5.57
C PHE A 63 -8.11 -6.35 -7.08
N PRO A 64 -8.01 -7.44 -7.86
CA PRO A 64 -7.83 -7.37 -9.30
C PRO A 64 -8.91 -6.54 -9.99
N ILE A 65 -8.50 -5.68 -10.93
CA ILE A 65 -9.40 -4.84 -11.73
C ILE A 65 -8.99 -4.90 -13.20
N LEU A 66 -9.97 -4.93 -14.11
CA LEU A 66 -9.75 -5.01 -15.56
C LEU A 66 -8.90 -6.21 -16.00
N GLY A 67 -8.92 -7.30 -15.23
CA GLY A 67 -8.09 -8.48 -15.48
C GLY A 67 -6.63 -8.32 -15.08
N LEU A 68 -6.24 -7.19 -14.49
CA LEU A 68 -4.89 -6.94 -13.99
C LEU A 68 -4.76 -7.40 -12.52
N PRO A 69 -3.69 -8.12 -12.17
CA PRO A 69 -3.45 -8.55 -10.80
C PRO A 69 -3.07 -7.38 -9.89
N ARG A 70 -3.24 -7.59 -8.58
CA ARG A 70 -2.75 -6.74 -7.50
C ARG A 70 -1.82 -7.56 -6.61
N VAL A 71 -0.75 -6.97 -6.11
CA VAL A 71 0.31 -7.69 -5.36
C VAL A 71 0.79 -6.96 -4.11
N VAL A 72 0.10 -5.87 -3.72
CA VAL A 72 0.32 -5.13 -2.46
C VAL A 72 -1.05 -4.85 -1.84
N SER A 73 -1.77 -5.89 -1.45
CA SER A 73 -3.16 -5.80 -1.03
C SER A 73 -3.43 -6.38 0.36
N THR A 74 -2.49 -7.15 0.90
CA THR A 74 -2.62 -7.87 2.16
C THR A 74 -1.36 -7.73 3.01
N GLU A 75 -1.47 -8.06 4.30
CA GLU A 75 -0.31 -8.16 5.19
C GLU A 75 0.75 -9.12 4.63
N GLN A 76 0.34 -10.29 4.14
CA GLN A 76 1.25 -11.26 3.54
C GLN A 76 2.03 -10.69 2.34
N ASP A 77 1.40 -9.85 1.52
CA ASP A 77 2.10 -9.20 0.42
C ASP A 77 3.20 -8.26 0.94
N VAL A 78 2.95 -7.54 2.03
CA VAL A 78 3.95 -6.68 2.67
C VAL A 78 5.09 -7.50 3.27
N GLU A 79 4.79 -8.60 3.95
CA GLU A 79 5.82 -9.53 4.46
C GLU A 79 6.69 -10.08 3.33
N ASP A 80 6.09 -10.49 2.20
CA ASP A 80 6.81 -10.98 1.04
C ASP A 80 7.75 -9.91 0.46
N ILE A 81 7.30 -8.64 0.39
CA ILE A 81 8.12 -7.49 -0.02
C ILE A 81 9.29 -7.28 0.94
N TYR A 82 9.04 -7.33 2.24
CA TYR A 82 10.07 -7.14 3.27
C TYR A 82 11.10 -8.27 3.27
N ASN A 83 10.65 -9.50 2.98
CA ASN A 83 11.53 -10.66 2.87
C ASN A 83 12.33 -10.67 1.57
N ALA A 84 11.77 -10.18 0.48
CA ALA A 84 12.46 -10.10 -0.81
C ALA A 84 13.67 -9.16 -0.77
N VAL A 85 13.55 -8.03 -0.05
CA VAL A 85 14.67 -7.08 0.16
C VAL A 85 14.70 -6.67 1.63
N GLN A 86 15.59 -7.32 2.39
CA GLN A 86 15.73 -7.11 3.84
C GLN A 86 16.56 -5.85 4.13
N SER A 87 15.94 -4.69 3.91
CA SER A 87 16.54 -3.39 4.16
C SER A 87 15.58 -2.52 4.96
N PRO A 88 16.05 -1.73 5.92
CA PRO A 88 15.22 -0.74 6.59
C PRO A 88 14.74 0.37 5.63
N ASN A 89 15.38 0.53 4.48
CA ASN A 89 14.99 1.51 3.47
C ASN A 89 13.88 1.00 2.53
N ASN A 90 13.52 -0.29 2.63
CA ASN A 90 12.40 -0.90 1.93
C ASN A 90 11.18 -0.96 2.86
N GLY A 91 10.31 0.01 2.78
CA GLY A 91 9.20 0.16 3.71
C GLY A 91 7.83 0.35 3.05
N LEU A 92 6.88 0.74 3.86
CA LEU A 92 5.46 0.84 3.52
C LEU A 92 4.94 2.26 3.73
N THR A 93 4.14 2.72 2.78
CA THR A 93 3.10 3.71 3.04
C THR A 93 1.88 2.98 3.59
N PHE A 94 1.64 3.09 4.88
CA PHE A 94 0.47 2.46 5.48
C PHE A 94 -0.79 3.27 5.18
N CYS A 95 -1.53 2.85 4.16
CA CYS A 95 -2.79 3.47 3.78
C CYS A 95 -3.96 2.71 4.38
N THR A 96 -4.60 3.31 5.38
CA THR A 96 -5.75 2.67 6.07
C THR A 96 -6.96 2.54 5.17
N GLY A 97 -7.13 3.45 4.20
CA GLY A 97 -8.21 3.36 3.22
C GLY A 97 -8.02 2.20 2.24
N SER A 98 -6.82 2.08 1.64
CA SER A 98 -6.57 1.00 0.67
C SER A 98 -6.63 -0.38 1.33
N PHE A 99 -5.90 -0.61 2.42
CA PHE A 99 -6.00 -1.88 3.15
C PHE A 99 -7.39 -2.11 3.75
N GLY A 100 -8.07 -1.06 4.23
CA GLY A 100 -9.37 -1.13 4.87
C GLY A 100 -10.54 -1.45 3.95
N VAL A 101 -10.36 -1.38 2.61
CA VAL A 101 -11.34 -1.91 1.65
C VAL A 101 -11.52 -3.42 1.83
N ARG A 102 -10.49 -4.14 2.26
CA ARG A 102 -10.56 -5.56 2.57
C ARG A 102 -10.93 -5.78 4.03
N ALA A 103 -12.04 -6.45 4.26
CA ALA A 103 -12.50 -6.78 5.62
C ALA A 103 -11.59 -7.78 6.35
N ASP A 104 -10.79 -8.54 5.61
CA ASP A 104 -9.87 -9.55 6.13
C ASP A 104 -8.48 -9.00 6.49
N ASN A 105 -8.21 -7.72 6.26
CA ASN A 105 -7.00 -7.07 6.74
C ASN A 105 -7.17 -6.59 8.20
N ASP A 106 -6.31 -7.09 9.08
CA ASP A 106 -6.17 -6.61 10.46
C ASP A 106 -5.25 -5.37 10.50
N LEU A 107 -5.81 -4.18 10.37
CA LEU A 107 -5.04 -2.94 10.25
C LEU A 107 -4.17 -2.65 11.48
N THR A 108 -4.67 -2.90 12.69
CA THR A 108 -3.90 -2.73 13.92
C THR A 108 -2.78 -3.75 14.03
N GLY A 109 -3.07 -5.00 13.70
CA GLY A 109 -2.09 -6.07 13.67
C GLY A 109 -0.99 -5.84 12.63
N ILE A 110 -1.30 -5.29 11.45
CA ILE A 110 -0.28 -4.88 10.47
C ILE A 110 0.69 -3.87 11.10
N VAL A 111 0.20 -2.86 11.82
CA VAL A 111 1.08 -1.90 12.51
C VAL A 111 1.91 -2.57 13.60
N GLU A 112 1.32 -3.46 14.38
CA GLU A 112 2.02 -4.16 15.48
C GLU A 112 3.15 -5.06 14.97
N ARG A 113 2.94 -5.79 13.87
CA ARG A 113 3.87 -6.76 13.32
C ARG A 113 4.87 -6.17 12.33
N LEU A 114 4.44 -5.21 11.52
CA LEU A 114 5.22 -4.65 10.40
C LEU A 114 5.54 -3.16 10.56
N GLY A 115 5.17 -2.57 11.70
CA GLY A 115 5.29 -1.12 11.95
C GLY A 115 6.70 -0.57 11.88
N ASP A 116 7.71 -1.40 12.11
CA ASP A 116 9.13 -0.99 12.09
C ASP A 116 9.59 -0.39 10.75
N ARG A 117 8.93 -0.73 9.66
CA ARG A 117 9.19 -0.21 8.31
C ARG A 117 8.03 0.58 7.70
N ILE A 118 7.09 1.07 8.51
CA ILE A 118 6.13 2.07 8.07
C ILE A 118 6.82 3.43 8.04
N HIS A 119 7.05 3.98 6.85
CA HIS A 119 7.76 5.25 6.68
C HIS A 119 6.84 6.42 6.40
N PHE A 120 5.63 6.16 5.93
CA PHE A 120 4.60 7.16 5.69
C PHE A 120 3.22 6.58 6.03
N ILE A 121 2.30 7.43 6.46
CA ILE A 121 0.95 7.03 6.83
C ILE A 121 -0.04 7.82 5.99
N HIS A 122 -1.03 7.15 5.40
CA HIS A 122 -2.18 7.76 4.76
C HIS A 122 -3.43 7.34 5.54
N LEU A 123 -3.92 8.26 6.37
CA LEU A 123 -5.13 8.04 7.15
C LEU A 123 -6.34 8.37 6.29
N ARG A 124 -7.03 7.35 5.85
CA ARG A 124 -8.25 7.45 5.03
C ARG A 124 -9.25 6.41 5.53
N ALA A 125 -10.50 6.78 5.67
CA ALA A 125 -11.56 5.84 5.97
C ALA A 125 -12.33 5.47 4.70
N THR A 126 -12.69 4.22 4.58
CA THR A 126 -13.56 3.69 3.52
C THR A 126 -14.73 2.97 4.15
N LYS A 127 -15.86 3.00 3.47
CA LYS A 127 -17.06 2.26 3.84
C LYS A 127 -17.46 1.32 2.72
N ARG A 128 -17.69 0.07 3.07
CA ARG A 128 -18.09 -1.00 2.15
C ARG A 128 -19.60 -1.17 2.19
N ASP A 129 -20.17 -1.61 1.11
CA ASP A 129 -21.55 -2.08 1.04
C ASP A 129 -21.62 -3.62 0.94
N GLU A 130 -22.85 -4.15 0.94
CA GLU A 130 -23.11 -5.58 0.89
C GLU A 130 -22.76 -6.19 -0.50
N ASP A 131 -22.69 -5.37 -1.54
CA ASP A 131 -22.38 -5.78 -2.92
C ASP A 131 -20.87 -5.79 -3.21
N GLY A 132 -20.04 -5.39 -2.23
CA GLY A 132 -18.57 -5.33 -2.36
C GLY A 132 -18.06 -4.03 -2.99
N ASN A 133 -18.93 -3.04 -3.19
CA ASN A 133 -18.49 -1.70 -3.54
C ASN A 133 -17.99 -0.97 -2.28
N PHE A 134 -17.21 0.08 -2.48
CA PHE A 134 -16.76 0.93 -1.41
C PHE A 134 -16.66 2.39 -1.87
N HIS A 135 -16.67 3.27 -0.91
CA HIS A 135 -16.45 4.70 -1.12
C HIS A 135 -15.64 5.28 0.03
N GLU A 136 -15.03 6.43 -0.20
CA GLU A 136 -14.35 7.18 0.84
C GLU A 136 -15.39 7.77 1.81
N ALA A 137 -15.18 7.56 3.11
CA ALA A 137 -16.03 8.01 4.17
C ALA A 137 -15.30 9.00 5.09
N ASP A 138 -16.05 9.74 5.87
CA ASP A 138 -15.45 10.54 6.94
C ASP A 138 -14.69 9.63 7.92
N HIS A 139 -13.58 10.14 8.47
CA HIS A 139 -12.60 9.35 9.21
C HIS A 139 -13.19 8.52 10.36
N LEU A 140 -14.28 8.97 10.97
CA LEU A 140 -14.94 8.29 12.09
C LEU A 140 -16.24 7.58 11.71
N GLU A 141 -16.63 7.61 10.43
CA GLU A 141 -17.90 7.04 9.94
C GLU A 141 -17.71 5.85 8.99
N GLY A 142 -16.46 5.56 8.63
CA GLY A 142 -16.10 4.40 7.80
C GLY A 142 -15.97 3.11 8.59
N ASP A 143 -15.50 2.07 7.90
CA ASP A 143 -15.28 0.73 8.47
C ASP A 143 -13.87 0.59 9.10
N VAL A 144 -13.04 1.61 9.02
CA VAL A 144 -11.72 1.65 9.66
C VAL A 144 -11.87 2.09 11.11
N ASP A 145 -11.49 1.25 12.06
CA ASP A 145 -11.33 1.67 13.45
C ASP A 145 -10.13 2.62 13.58
N MET A 146 -10.37 3.89 13.27
CA MET A 146 -9.34 4.92 13.26
C MET A 146 -8.72 5.13 14.64
N TYR A 147 -9.50 4.95 15.72
CA TYR A 147 -8.98 5.06 17.07
C TYR A 147 -7.96 3.96 17.38
N ALA A 148 -8.30 2.70 17.08
CA ALA A 148 -7.42 1.58 17.30
C ALA A 148 -6.15 1.68 16.46
N VAL A 149 -6.27 2.07 15.19
CA VAL A 149 -5.13 2.31 14.29
C VAL A 149 -4.20 3.41 14.82
N LEU A 150 -4.73 4.57 15.18
CA LEU A 150 -3.92 5.66 15.73
C LEU A 150 -3.22 5.26 17.02
N LYS A 151 -3.90 4.53 17.89
CA LYS A 151 -3.29 3.97 19.11
C LYS A 151 -2.11 3.05 18.79
N ALA A 152 -2.26 2.14 17.85
CA ALA A 152 -1.19 1.24 17.43
C ALA A 152 0.01 2.02 16.85
N LEU A 153 -0.23 3.02 16.01
CA LEU A 153 0.81 3.88 15.44
C LEU A 153 1.57 4.68 16.52
N ILE A 154 0.87 5.20 17.52
CA ILE A 154 1.51 5.89 18.66
C ILE A 154 2.36 4.93 19.47
N LEU A 155 1.89 3.71 19.71
CA LEU A 155 2.67 2.68 20.41
C LEU A 155 3.93 2.28 19.62
N GLU A 156 3.83 2.15 18.29
CA GLU A 156 5.01 1.92 17.46
C GLU A 156 6.00 3.09 17.52
N GLN A 157 5.53 4.33 17.51
CA GLN A 157 6.41 5.49 17.68
C GLN A 157 7.12 5.47 19.04
N GLN A 158 6.40 5.15 20.11
CA GLN A 158 7.00 5.01 21.45
C GLN A 158 8.05 3.89 21.50
N LYS A 159 7.78 2.76 20.83
CA LYS A 159 8.74 1.66 20.68
C LYS A 159 10.00 2.12 19.96
N ARG A 160 9.88 2.88 18.86
CA ARG A 160 11.03 3.45 18.14
C ARG A 160 11.88 4.36 19.03
N ILE A 161 11.25 5.23 19.84
CA ILE A 161 11.91 6.09 20.81
C ILE A 161 12.66 5.25 21.86
N ALA A 162 12.00 4.26 22.43
CA ALA A 162 12.56 3.41 23.49
C ALA A 162 13.82 2.64 23.05
N VAL A 163 13.90 2.23 21.77
CA VAL A 163 15.07 1.55 21.21
C VAL A 163 16.10 2.49 20.57
N GLY A 164 15.90 3.81 20.67
CA GLY A 164 16.87 4.81 20.23
C GLY A 164 16.99 4.98 18.72
N ARG A 165 15.91 4.68 17.95
CA ARG A 165 15.92 4.87 16.49
C ARG A 165 16.05 6.35 16.14
N GLN A 166 16.64 6.64 14.97
CA GLN A 166 16.72 7.99 14.43
C GLN A 166 15.46 8.37 13.65
N ASP A 167 14.80 7.41 13.03
CA ASP A 167 13.57 7.55 12.23
C ASP A 167 12.31 7.36 13.09
N ILE A 168 12.21 8.13 14.17
CA ILE A 168 11.04 8.07 15.08
C ILE A 168 9.78 8.72 14.50
N ARG A 169 9.94 9.59 13.50
CA ARG A 169 8.82 10.27 12.87
C ARG A 169 8.20 9.41 11.78
N MET A 170 6.88 9.26 11.84
CA MET A 170 6.07 8.70 10.77
C MET A 170 5.19 9.83 10.22
N PRO A 171 5.63 10.53 9.15
CA PRO A 171 4.81 11.57 8.51
C PRO A 171 3.46 10.99 8.08
N PHE A 172 2.40 11.77 8.21
CA PHE A 172 1.07 11.34 7.77
C PHE A 172 0.35 12.43 7.00
N ARG A 173 -0.59 12.00 6.17
CA ARG A 173 -1.64 12.86 5.60
C ARG A 173 -3.00 12.24 5.94
N PRO A 174 -4.02 13.10 6.19
CA PRO A 174 -5.40 12.67 6.32
C PRO A 174 -5.99 12.35 4.96
#